data_dcd01bb702ec48042b0a354436238bb7
#
_entry.id   dcd01bb702ec48042b0a354436238bb7
#
_cell.length_a   1.000
_cell.length_b   1.000
_cell.length_c   1.000
_cell.angle_alpha   90.00
_cell.angle_beta   90.00
_cell.angle_gamma   90.00
#
_symmetry.space_group_name_H-M   'P 1'
#
loop_
_entity.id
_entity.type
_entity.pdbx_description
1 polymer ?
#
loop_
_entity_poly.entity_id
_entity_poly.type
_entity_poly.pdbx_seq_one_letter_code
_entity_poly.pdbx_strand_id
1 'polypeptide(L)'
;MKLKNLYKYSSALAIVSIMAVSCQRDPNNPGKEFAPNMYLPVGYEPFRQEKANPINPMGLTMRLPVDGTVARRNYNTQFGAGDSAKVDLMIYNIPADSIEISAKVLKNPIPLTEASLAEGKVLYKRYCEHCHGASGAGDGKVAAMYKGIPNYASDAYKNLNEGHIFHVITHGRARMWPHASQVNPEERWKIVHYVQQLQKGS
;
A
#
# COMPACT_ATOMS: atom_id res chain seq x y z
N MET A 1 -0.73 61.91 31.81
CA MET A 1 0.24 61.32 30.86
C MET A 1 0.20 62.16 29.58
N LYS A 2 1.32 62.82 29.19
CA LYS A 2 1.30 63.80 28.08
C LYS A 2 1.08 63.09 26.75
N LEU A 3 0.21 63.60 25.91
CA LEU A 3 -0.19 63.03 24.59
C LEU A 3 1.03 62.62 23.74
N LYS A 4 2.13 63.35 23.81
CA LYS A 4 3.40 63.07 23.16
C LYS A 4 4.03 61.73 23.53
N ASN A 5 3.80 61.22 24.74
CA ASN A 5 4.31 59.93 25.16
C ASN A 5 3.45 58.77 24.64
N LEU A 6 2.16 59.03 24.49
CA LEU A 6 1.25 58.05 23.92
C LEU A 6 1.60 57.68 22.46
N TYR A 7 1.93 58.69 21.65
CA TYR A 7 2.40 58.51 20.28
C TYR A 7 3.73 57.74 20.18
N LYS A 8 4.65 57.98 21.11
CA LYS A 8 5.93 57.24 21.14
C LYS A 8 5.73 55.77 21.46
N TYR A 9 4.86 55.44 22.38
CA TYR A 9 4.59 54.03 22.72
C TYR A 9 3.76 53.33 21.64
N SER A 10 2.80 54.00 21.00
CA SER A 10 2.05 53.42 19.91
C SER A 10 2.90 53.15 18.66
N SER A 11 3.83 54.06 18.32
CA SER A 11 4.75 53.85 17.22
C SER A 11 5.75 52.71 17.48
N ALA A 12 6.27 52.64 18.72
CA ALA A 12 7.16 51.55 19.13
C ALA A 12 6.45 50.19 19.08
N LEU A 13 5.20 50.13 19.56
CA LEU A 13 4.39 48.92 19.51
C LEU A 13 4.11 48.49 18.09
N ALA A 14 3.79 49.42 17.18
CA ALA A 14 3.58 49.14 15.76
C ALA A 14 4.83 48.57 15.07
N ILE A 15 6.01 49.12 15.36
CA ILE A 15 7.28 48.62 14.82
C ILE A 15 7.58 47.22 15.34
N VAL A 16 7.37 46.92 16.60
CA VAL A 16 7.54 45.59 17.18
C VAL A 16 6.57 44.58 16.53
N SER A 17 5.32 44.98 16.32
CA SER A 17 4.32 44.12 15.68
C SER A 17 4.70 43.79 14.22
N ILE A 18 5.20 44.76 13.46
CA ILE A 18 5.69 44.57 12.09
C ILE A 18 6.90 43.63 12.07
N MET A 19 7.84 43.78 12.99
CA MET A 19 8.99 42.88 13.07
C MET A 19 8.60 41.45 13.47
N ALA A 20 7.62 41.27 14.34
CA ALA A 20 7.14 39.95 14.75
C ALA A 20 6.45 39.16 13.58
N VAL A 21 5.73 39.86 12.73
CA VAL A 21 5.08 39.24 11.56
C VAL A 21 6.08 38.92 10.43
N SER A 22 7.16 39.71 10.32
CA SER A 22 8.18 39.54 9.27
C SER A 22 8.98 38.23 9.37
N CYS A 23 8.99 37.57 10.54
CA CYS A 23 9.78 36.38 10.80
C CYS A 23 8.99 35.06 10.59
N GLN A 24 7.73 35.10 10.19
CA GLN A 24 6.98 33.89 9.85
C GLN A 24 7.39 33.38 8.46
N ARG A 25 8.46 32.61 8.44
CA ARG A 25 8.89 31.90 7.24
C ARG A 25 8.12 30.58 7.15
N ASP A 26 7.42 30.36 6.04
CA ASP A 26 6.83 29.06 5.75
C ASP A 26 7.96 28.03 5.63
N PRO A 27 8.01 26.98 6.48
CA PRO A 27 9.05 25.96 6.43
C PRO A 27 9.10 25.20 5.12
N ASN A 28 8.00 25.19 4.35
CA ASN A 28 7.94 24.57 3.03
C ASN A 28 8.27 25.50 1.86
N ASN A 29 8.53 26.77 2.17
CA ASN A 29 8.92 27.75 1.15
C ASN A 29 10.42 28.07 1.27
N PRO A 30 11.27 27.59 0.37
CA PRO A 30 12.71 27.84 0.40
C PRO A 30 13.08 29.34 0.23
N GLY A 31 12.11 30.17 -0.18
CA GLY A 31 12.33 31.59 -0.44
C GLY A 31 12.98 31.86 -1.79
N LYS A 32 13.73 32.96 -1.86
CA LYS A 32 14.50 33.31 -3.05
C LYS A 32 15.92 32.75 -2.90
N GLU A 33 16.33 31.95 -3.84
CA GLU A 33 17.68 31.43 -3.91
C GLU A 33 18.49 32.17 -4.98
N PHE A 34 19.77 32.34 -4.71
CA PHE A 34 20.69 32.92 -5.68
C PHE A 34 21.03 31.86 -6.74
N ALA A 35 20.73 32.14 -8.01
CA ALA A 35 20.95 31.25 -9.15
C ALA A 35 20.41 29.82 -8.96
N PRO A 36 19.10 29.63 -8.78
CA PRO A 36 18.48 28.32 -8.56
C PRO A 36 18.49 27.50 -9.85
N ASN A 37 19.67 27.10 -10.27
CA ASN A 37 19.86 26.33 -11.49
C ASN A 37 19.36 24.90 -11.28
N MET A 38 18.42 24.43 -12.10
CA MET A 38 17.86 23.08 -12.06
C MET A 38 17.20 22.70 -10.73
N TYR A 39 16.77 23.68 -9.95
CA TYR A 39 16.02 23.42 -8.70
C TYR A 39 14.73 22.62 -8.95
N LEU A 40 14.06 22.96 -10.04
CA LEU A 40 12.95 22.17 -10.57
C LEU A 40 13.36 21.59 -11.92
N PRO A 41 13.78 20.34 -11.96
CA PRO A 41 14.14 19.70 -13.24
C PRO A 41 12.95 19.67 -14.18
N VAL A 42 13.21 19.80 -15.48
CA VAL A 42 12.17 19.73 -16.53
C VAL A 42 11.63 18.31 -16.67
N GLY A 43 12.49 17.30 -16.45
CA GLY A 43 12.10 15.90 -16.44
C GLY A 43 11.36 15.52 -15.17
N TYR A 44 10.42 14.59 -15.28
CA TYR A 44 9.72 14.06 -14.11
C TYR A 44 10.61 13.08 -13.34
N GLU A 45 10.72 13.29 -12.04
CA GLU A 45 11.44 12.42 -11.16
C GLU A 45 10.48 11.47 -10.41
N PRO A 46 10.84 10.21 -10.16
CA PRO A 46 10.01 9.30 -9.40
C PRO A 46 9.66 9.88 -8.01
N PHE A 47 8.42 9.65 -7.58
CA PHE A 47 7.89 10.09 -6.28
C PHE A 47 7.76 11.61 -6.06
N ARG A 48 8.00 12.41 -7.07
CA ARG A 48 7.74 13.83 -7.02
C ARG A 48 6.29 14.12 -7.38
N GLN A 49 5.66 15.08 -6.70
CA GLN A 49 4.34 15.57 -7.09
C GLN A 49 4.48 16.66 -8.16
N GLU A 50 3.85 16.45 -9.30
CA GLU A 50 3.86 17.39 -10.41
C GLU A 50 2.51 18.11 -10.55
N LYS A 51 2.54 19.34 -11.04
CA LYS A 51 1.31 20.06 -11.34
C LYS A 51 0.65 19.46 -12.59
N ALA A 52 -0.66 19.30 -12.55
CA ALA A 52 -1.43 18.92 -13.71
C ALA A 52 -1.22 19.89 -14.86
N ASN A 53 -0.98 19.39 -16.05
CA ASN A 53 -0.76 20.16 -17.27
C ASN A 53 -1.37 19.41 -18.46
N PRO A 54 -1.46 20.01 -19.68
CA PRO A 54 -2.12 19.37 -20.82
C PRO A 54 -1.53 18.01 -21.23
N ILE A 55 -0.23 17.78 -20.96
CA ILE A 55 0.45 16.51 -21.27
C ILE A 55 0.30 15.49 -20.12
N ASN A 56 0.12 15.99 -18.91
CA ASN A 56 0.00 15.19 -17.70
C ASN A 56 -1.17 15.73 -16.84
N PRO A 57 -2.41 15.48 -17.27
CA PRO A 57 -3.60 16.04 -16.60
C PRO A 57 -3.81 15.50 -15.19
N MET A 58 -3.23 14.34 -14.87
CA MET A 58 -3.33 13.74 -13.53
C MET A 58 -2.18 14.15 -12.58
N GLY A 59 -1.18 14.89 -13.07
CA GLY A 59 0.00 15.25 -12.27
C GLY A 59 0.83 14.06 -11.80
N LEU A 60 0.83 12.95 -12.54
CA LEU A 60 1.55 11.74 -12.19
C LEU A 60 3.02 11.85 -12.60
N THR A 61 3.93 11.45 -11.73
CA THR A 61 5.37 11.35 -12.06
C THR A 61 5.68 10.15 -12.95
N MET A 62 4.81 9.15 -12.93
CA MET A 62 4.87 8.00 -13.81
C MET A 62 3.57 7.93 -14.62
N ARG A 63 3.68 7.78 -15.92
CA ARG A 63 2.50 7.62 -16.79
C ARG A 63 1.94 6.20 -16.65
N LEU A 64 0.63 6.11 -16.80
CA LEU A 64 0.00 4.82 -16.99
C LEU A 64 0.51 4.19 -18.30
N PRO A 65 0.68 2.87 -18.35
CA PRO A 65 0.97 2.18 -19.60
C PRO A 65 -0.10 2.48 -20.66
N VAL A 66 0.29 2.38 -21.92
CA VAL A 66 -0.67 2.47 -23.03
C VAL A 66 -1.67 1.32 -22.92
N ASP A 67 -2.93 1.59 -23.23
CA ASP A 67 -3.97 0.57 -23.21
C ASP A 67 -3.59 -0.64 -24.09
N GLY A 68 -3.80 -1.83 -23.54
CA GLY A 68 -3.39 -3.07 -24.20
C GLY A 68 -1.95 -3.50 -23.92
N THR A 69 -1.18 -2.72 -23.15
CA THR A 69 0.18 -3.11 -22.74
C THR A 69 0.12 -4.31 -21.80
N VAL A 70 0.87 -5.37 -22.15
CA VAL A 70 1.04 -6.55 -21.30
C VAL A 70 2.29 -6.36 -20.43
N ALA A 71 2.12 -6.43 -19.11
CA ALA A 71 3.23 -6.28 -18.17
C ALA A 71 4.25 -7.40 -18.34
N ARG A 72 5.55 -7.04 -18.43
CA ARG A 72 6.61 -8.01 -18.36
C ARG A 72 6.76 -8.53 -16.93
N ARG A 73 6.92 -9.84 -16.77
CA ARG A 73 7.16 -10.45 -15.45
C ARG A 73 8.50 -10.01 -14.88
N ASN A 74 8.50 -9.57 -13.63
CA ASN A 74 9.70 -9.12 -12.93
C ASN A 74 10.28 -10.17 -11.99
N TYR A 75 9.66 -11.32 -11.86
CA TYR A 75 10.07 -12.36 -10.93
C TYR A 75 10.26 -13.69 -11.64
N ASN A 76 11.28 -14.39 -11.21
CA ASN A 76 11.59 -15.72 -11.67
C ASN A 76 10.71 -16.70 -10.90
N THR A 77 9.57 -17.06 -11.47
CA THR A 77 8.77 -18.13 -10.89
C THR A 77 9.06 -19.41 -11.64
N GLN A 78 9.25 -20.50 -10.92
CA GLN A 78 9.37 -21.82 -11.53
C GLN A 78 8.10 -22.26 -12.30
N PHE A 79 7.02 -21.49 -12.17
CA PHE A 79 5.73 -21.70 -12.80
C PHE A 79 5.47 -20.80 -14.01
N GLY A 80 6.41 -19.93 -14.35
CA GLY A 80 6.16 -18.92 -15.37
C GLY A 80 7.28 -18.68 -16.36
N ALA A 81 8.38 -19.34 -16.23
CA ALA A 81 9.55 -19.18 -17.08
C ALA A 81 9.55 -20.26 -18.17
N GLY A 82 8.79 -20.05 -19.22
CA GLY A 82 9.12 -20.57 -20.53
C GLY A 82 9.03 -22.07 -20.78
N ASP A 83 8.59 -22.85 -19.81
CA ASP A 83 8.38 -24.26 -20.03
C ASP A 83 6.89 -24.65 -19.99
N SER A 84 6.62 -25.91 -19.96
CA SER A 84 5.30 -26.55 -19.86
C SER A 84 4.45 -26.12 -18.66
N ALA A 85 4.89 -25.23 -17.80
CA ALA A 85 4.09 -24.68 -16.72
C ALA A 85 2.95 -23.85 -17.29
N LYS A 86 1.84 -24.46 -17.41
CA LYS A 86 0.62 -23.97 -18.05
C LYS A 86 -0.13 -22.92 -17.22
N VAL A 87 0.40 -22.53 -16.07
CA VAL A 87 -0.25 -21.58 -15.15
C VAL A 87 0.41 -20.24 -15.27
N ASP A 88 -0.30 -19.25 -15.81
CA ASP A 88 0.12 -17.87 -15.76
C ASP A 88 -0.38 -17.22 -14.47
N LEU A 89 0.51 -17.11 -13.49
CA LEU A 89 0.20 -16.50 -12.19
C LEU A 89 -0.15 -15.01 -12.28
N MET A 90 0.17 -14.34 -13.40
CA MET A 90 -0.17 -12.94 -13.61
C MET A 90 -1.62 -12.74 -14.04
N ILE A 91 -2.23 -13.75 -14.61
CA ILE A 91 -3.62 -13.66 -15.07
C ILE A 91 -4.55 -13.99 -13.91
N TYR A 92 -5.24 -12.97 -13.45
CA TYR A 92 -6.32 -13.11 -12.48
C TYR A 92 -7.51 -12.25 -12.92
N ASN A 93 -8.44 -12.87 -13.59
CA ASN A 93 -9.59 -12.24 -14.24
C ASN A 93 -10.93 -12.53 -13.57
N ILE A 94 -10.93 -13.09 -12.35
CA ILE A 94 -12.15 -13.26 -11.56
C ILE A 94 -12.52 -11.92 -10.94
N PRO A 95 -13.72 -11.36 -11.23
CA PRO A 95 -14.15 -10.08 -10.68
C PRO A 95 -14.22 -10.07 -9.16
N ALA A 96 -14.06 -8.90 -8.55
CA ALA A 96 -14.01 -8.72 -7.09
C ALA A 96 -15.28 -9.19 -6.34
N ASP A 97 -16.42 -9.15 -6.99
CA ASP A 97 -17.71 -9.62 -6.46
C ASP A 97 -17.91 -11.13 -6.57
N SER A 98 -17.02 -11.83 -7.26
CA SER A 98 -17.17 -13.24 -7.64
C SER A 98 -16.33 -14.19 -6.76
N ILE A 99 -16.29 -13.93 -5.45
CA ILE A 99 -15.50 -14.71 -4.49
C ILE A 99 -15.87 -16.19 -4.45
N GLU A 100 -17.13 -16.53 -4.66
CA GLU A 100 -17.62 -17.91 -4.66
C GLU A 100 -17.08 -18.69 -5.86
N ILE A 101 -16.96 -18.03 -7.02
CA ILE A 101 -16.34 -18.61 -8.20
C ILE A 101 -14.87 -18.90 -7.91
N SER A 102 -14.16 -17.94 -7.34
CA SER A 102 -12.76 -18.10 -6.94
C SER A 102 -12.59 -19.28 -5.97
N ALA A 103 -13.40 -19.35 -4.95
CA ALA A 103 -13.38 -20.45 -3.99
C ALA A 103 -13.62 -21.81 -4.64
N LYS A 104 -14.45 -21.89 -5.70
CA LYS A 104 -14.80 -23.13 -6.39
C LYS A 104 -13.74 -23.58 -7.38
N VAL A 105 -13.15 -22.65 -8.15
CA VAL A 105 -12.32 -23.00 -9.30
C VAL A 105 -10.82 -22.89 -9.03
N LEU A 106 -10.39 -22.04 -8.08
CA LEU A 106 -8.97 -21.84 -7.86
C LEU A 106 -8.38 -22.89 -6.93
N LYS A 107 -7.23 -23.39 -7.34
CA LYS A 107 -6.35 -24.25 -6.55
C LYS A 107 -4.98 -23.61 -6.47
N ASN A 108 -4.32 -23.78 -5.34
CA ASN A 108 -2.96 -23.27 -5.17
C ASN A 108 -2.00 -24.00 -6.12
N PRO A 109 -1.42 -23.32 -7.10
CA PRO A 109 -0.50 -23.96 -8.05
C PRO A 109 0.89 -24.21 -7.44
N ILE A 110 1.20 -23.56 -6.30
CA ILE A 110 2.49 -23.69 -5.64
C ILE A 110 2.45 -24.90 -4.70
N PRO A 111 3.37 -25.87 -4.83
CA PRO A 111 3.41 -27.00 -3.92
C PRO A 111 3.70 -26.55 -2.48
N LEU A 112 3.00 -27.18 -1.54
CA LEU A 112 3.28 -26.98 -0.12
C LEU A 112 4.59 -27.68 0.25
N THR A 113 5.62 -26.88 0.42
CA THR A 113 6.95 -27.32 0.90
C THR A 113 7.32 -26.53 2.15
N GLU A 114 8.32 -27.02 2.89
CA GLU A 114 8.84 -26.28 4.03
C GLU A 114 9.34 -24.88 3.62
N ALA A 115 10.01 -24.79 2.47
CA ALA A 115 10.50 -23.51 1.91
C ALA A 115 9.34 -22.56 1.57
N SER A 116 8.32 -23.03 0.82
CA SER A 116 7.17 -22.19 0.43
C SER A 116 6.37 -21.72 1.64
N LEU A 117 6.29 -22.56 2.67
CA LEU A 117 5.62 -22.22 3.93
C LEU A 117 6.42 -21.20 4.75
N ALA A 118 7.76 -21.38 4.83
CA ALA A 118 8.63 -20.42 5.52
C ALA A 118 8.60 -19.04 4.87
N GLU A 119 8.65 -18.98 3.53
CA GLU A 119 8.49 -17.72 2.78
C GLU A 119 7.10 -17.11 3.02
N GLY A 120 6.04 -17.90 2.96
CA GLY A 120 4.68 -17.47 3.28
C GLY A 120 4.56 -16.86 4.68
N LYS A 121 5.22 -17.44 5.67
CA LYS A 121 5.30 -16.91 7.04
C LYS A 121 6.00 -15.56 7.09
N VAL A 122 7.12 -15.39 6.37
CA VAL A 122 7.84 -14.10 6.31
C VAL A 122 6.96 -13.02 5.68
N LEU A 123 6.28 -13.34 4.58
CA LEU A 123 5.36 -12.42 3.90
C LEU A 123 4.16 -12.07 4.77
N TYR A 124 3.58 -13.06 5.44
CA TYR A 124 2.49 -12.84 6.39
C TYR A 124 2.88 -11.88 7.51
N LYS A 125 4.04 -12.06 8.11
CA LYS A 125 4.56 -11.15 9.14
C LYS A 125 4.70 -9.71 8.64
N ARG A 126 5.09 -9.56 7.39
CA ARG A 126 5.31 -8.24 6.78
C ARG A 126 4.01 -7.51 6.47
N TYR A 127 3.01 -8.21 5.92
CA TYR A 127 1.82 -7.59 5.34
C TYR A 127 0.52 -7.83 6.12
N CYS A 128 0.43 -8.88 6.93
CA CYS A 128 -0.83 -9.34 7.51
C CYS A 128 -0.86 -9.32 9.04
N GLU A 129 0.26 -9.62 9.70
CA GLU A 129 0.34 -9.82 11.15
C GLU A 129 -0.08 -8.59 11.96
N HIS A 130 0.18 -7.38 11.46
CA HIS A 130 -0.16 -6.15 12.18
C HIS A 130 -1.68 -5.97 12.40
N CYS A 131 -2.52 -6.58 11.53
CA CYS A 131 -3.96 -6.64 11.69
C CYS A 131 -4.40 -7.98 12.29
N HIS A 132 -3.97 -9.09 11.67
CA HIS A 132 -4.48 -10.42 11.96
C HIS A 132 -3.82 -11.11 13.17
N GLY A 133 -2.70 -10.57 13.67
CA GLY A 133 -1.94 -11.17 14.76
C GLY A 133 -1.03 -12.33 14.32
N ALA A 134 -0.09 -12.72 15.17
CA ALA A 134 0.89 -13.74 14.84
C ALA A 134 0.27 -15.15 14.67
N SER A 135 -0.80 -15.43 15.40
CA SER A 135 -1.57 -16.68 15.33
C SER A 135 -2.79 -16.61 14.42
N GLY A 136 -3.07 -15.45 13.80
CA GLY A 136 -4.28 -15.23 13.01
C GLY A 136 -5.55 -15.08 13.84
N ALA A 137 -5.42 -14.74 15.12
CA ALA A 137 -6.55 -14.57 16.05
C ALA A 137 -7.32 -13.26 15.87
N GLY A 138 -6.86 -12.36 14.99
CA GLY A 138 -7.44 -11.03 14.78
C GLY A 138 -7.05 -10.02 15.86
N ASP A 139 -5.98 -10.30 16.59
CA ASP A 139 -5.46 -9.56 17.74
C ASP A 139 -4.18 -8.76 17.44
N GLY A 140 -3.93 -8.46 16.18
CA GLY A 140 -2.77 -7.68 15.76
C GLY A 140 -2.73 -6.30 16.39
N LYS A 141 -1.57 -5.62 16.29
CA LYS A 141 -1.30 -4.33 16.94
C LYS A 141 -2.35 -3.24 16.65
N VAL A 142 -2.98 -3.27 15.47
CA VAL A 142 -4.01 -2.30 15.08
C VAL A 142 -5.44 -2.75 15.42
N ALA A 143 -5.64 -3.98 15.93
CA ALA A 143 -6.97 -4.54 16.17
C ALA A 143 -7.78 -3.75 17.20
N ALA A 144 -7.12 -3.08 18.13
CA ALA A 144 -7.78 -2.21 19.11
C ALA A 144 -8.57 -1.08 18.45
N MET A 145 -8.02 -0.49 17.40
CA MET A 145 -8.59 0.63 16.65
C MET A 145 -9.39 0.17 15.41
N TYR A 146 -9.06 -0.99 14.86
CA TYR A 146 -9.64 -1.51 13.63
C TYR A 146 -10.43 -2.79 13.90
N LYS A 147 -11.69 -2.62 14.34
CA LYS A 147 -12.54 -3.74 14.76
C LYS A 147 -13.03 -4.60 13.58
N GLY A 148 -13.34 -5.86 13.86
CA GLY A 148 -13.91 -6.80 12.89
C GLY A 148 -12.88 -7.60 12.10
N ILE A 149 -11.64 -7.65 12.57
CA ILE A 149 -10.61 -8.52 12.00
C ILE A 149 -10.95 -9.99 12.37
N PRO A 150 -11.00 -10.90 11.39
CA PRO A 150 -11.39 -12.28 11.65
C PRO A 150 -10.30 -13.06 12.40
N ASN A 151 -10.76 -13.97 13.26
CA ASN A 151 -9.94 -15.05 13.77
C ASN A 151 -10.03 -16.23 12.80
N TYR A 152 -8.90 -16.64 12.23
CA TYR A 152 -8.85 -17.70 11.21
C TYR A 152 -9.25 -19.07 11.73
N ALA A 153 -9.00 -19.35 13.00
CA ALA A 153 -9.36 -20.62 13.64
C ALA A 153 -10.83 -20.70 14.09
N SER A 154 -11.60 -19.60 13.95
CA SER A 154 -13.02 -19.61 14.31
C SER A 154 -13.86 -20.43 13.32
N ASP A 155 -15.03 -20.91 13.78
CA ASP A 155 -15.92 -21.75 12.97
C ASP A 155 -16.32 -21.11 11.63
N ALA A 156 -16.40 -19.78 11.59
CA ALA A 156 -16.76 -19.03 10.37
C ALA A 156 -15.63 -19.01 9.32
N TYR A 157 -14.37 -19.18 9.73
CA TYR A 157 -13.22 -18.96 8.86
C TYR A 157 -12.29 -20.15 8.71
N LYS A 158 -12.30 -21.12 9.66
CA LYS A 158 -11.38 -22.27 9.65
C LYS A 158 -11.46 -23.17 8.41
N ASN A 159 -12.60 -23.14 7.72
CA ASN A 159 -12.85 -24.00 6.54
C ASN A 159 -12.77 -23.24 5.20
N LEU A 160 -12.34 -21.98 5.20
CA LEU A 160 -12.15 -21.23 3.95
C LEU A 160 -10.99 -21.85 3.16
N ASN A 161 -11.25 -22.13 1.90
CA ASN A 161 -10.26 -22.75 1.02
C ASN A 161 -9.28 -21.74 0.41
N GLU A 162 -8.27 -22.27 -0.28
CA GLU A 162 -7.20 -21.49 -0.87
C GLU A 162 -7.67 -20.45 -1.88
N GLY A 163 -8.67 -20.77 -2.70
CA GLY A 163 -9.22 -19.85 -3.69
C GLY A 163 -9.92 -18.65 -3.05
N HIS A 164 -10.68 -18.89 -1.97
CA HIS A 164 -11.31 -17.82 -1.20
C HIS A 164 -10.26 -16.89 -0.59
N ILE A 165 -9.26 -17.47 0.08
CA ILE A 165 -8.20 -16.70 0.74
C ILE A 165 -7.41 -15.85 -0.27
N PHE A 166 -7.03 -16.47 -1.40
CA PHE A 166 -6.32 -15.77 -2.47
C PHE A 166 -7.11 -14.59 -3.03
N HIS A 167 -8.41 -14.78 -3.26
CA HIS A 167 -9.31 -13.73 -3.73
C HIS A 167 -9.37 -12.55 -2.77
N VAL A 168 -9.54 -12.82 -1.47
CA VAL A 168 -9.58 -11.79 -0.42
C VAL A 168 -8.26 -11.02 -0.35
N ILE A 169 -7.12 -11.69 -0.44
CA ILE A 169 -5.81 -11.01 -0.49
C ILE A 169 -5.72 -10.11 -1.73
N THR A 170 -6.23 -10.58 -2.86
CA THR A 170 -6.16 -9.86 -4.14
C THR A 170 -7.03 -8.63 -4.18
N HIS A 171 -8.31 -8.76 -3.88
CA HIS A 171 -9.32 -7.71 -4.07
C HIS A 171 -9.69 -6.98 -2.77
N GLY A 172 -9.30 -7.51 -1.62
CA GLY A 172 -9.82 -7.06 -0.34
C GLY A 172 -11.22 -7.61 -0.07
N ARG A 173 -11.74 -7.38 1.12
CA ARG A 173 -13.12 -7.69 1.50
C ARG A 173 -13.57 -6.80 2.66
N ALA A 174 -14.73 -6.18 2.53
CA ALA A 174 -15.26 -5.26 3.51
C ALA A 174 -14.24 -4.17 3.89
N ARG A 175 -13.71 -4.21 5.11
CA ARG A 175 -12.71 -3.24 5.58
C ARG A 175 -11.27 -3.61 5.25
N MET A 176 -11.01 -4.82 4.80
CA MET A 176 -9.68 -5.23 4.35
C MET A 176 -9.42 -4.70 2.94
N TRP A 177 -8.38 -3.91 2.79
CA TRP A 177 -7.97 -3.35 1.50
C TRP A 177 -7.25 -4.38 0.62
N PRO A 178 -7.28 -4.19 -0.72
CA PRO A 178 -6.55 -5.05 -1.66
C PRO A 178 -5.03 -5.01 -1.42
N HIS A 179 -4.39 -6.16 -1.51
CA HIS A 179 -2.93 -6.29 -1.41
C HIS A 179 -2.25 -6.63 -2.75
N ALA A 180 -3.02 -6.63 -3.84
CA ALA A 180 -2.51 -7.00 -5.16
C ALA A 180 -1.35 -6.14 -5.67
N SER A 181 -1.30 -4.86 -5.27
CA SER A 181 -0.22 -3.94 -5.62
C SER A 181 1.07 -4.14 -4.82
N GLN A 182 0.99 -4.79 -3.65
CA GLN A 182 2.10 -4.95 -2.73
C GLN A 182 2.71 -6.35 -2.76
N VAL A 183 1.88 -7.35 -3.06
CA VAL A 183 2.22 -8.77 -3.01
C VAL A 183 1.92 -9.39 -4.37
N ASN A 184 2.92 -9.95 -5.03
CA ASN A 184 2.73 -10.59 -6.34
C ASN A 184 1.93 -11.90 -6.22
N PRO A 185 1.41 -12.47 -7.34
CA PRO A 185 0.56 -13.66 -7.28
C PRO A 185 1.22 -14.87 -6.63
N GLU A 186 2.51 -15.12 -6.88
CA GLU A 186 3.23 -16.22 -6.26
C GLU A 186 3.35 -16.05 -4.74
N GLU A 187 3.70 -14.85 -4.32
CA GLU A 187 3.76 -14.50 -2.88
C GLU A 187 2.41 -14.64 -2.20
N ARG A 188 1.31 -14.23 -2.87
CA ARG A 188 -0.05 -14.43 -2.36
C ARG A 188 -0.36 -15.90 -2.12
N TRP A 189 0.01 -16.78 -3.05
CA TRP A 189 -0.18 -18.22 -2.91
C TRP A 189 0.66 -18.82 -1.78
N LYS A 190 1.87 -18.32 -1.54
CA LYS A 190 2.69 -18.71 -0.38
C LYS A 190 2.05 -18.24 0.94
N ILE A 191 1.49 -17.02 0.97
CA ILE A 191 0.73 -16.54 2.13
C ILE A 191 -0.49 -17.42 2.39
N VAL A 192 -1.20 -17.87 1.35
CA VAL A 192 -2.34 -18.78 1.48
C VAL A 192 -1.95 -20.06 2.21
N HIS A 193 -0.82 -20.68 1.89
CA HIS A 193 -0.33 -21.85 2.63
C HIS A 193 -0.16 -21.58 4.12
N TYR A 194 0.43 -20.42 4.46
CA TYR A 194 0.63 -20.08 5.87
C TYR A 194 -0.69 -19.77 6.58
N VAL A 195 -1.62 -19.07 5.93
CA VAL A 195 -2.97 -18.83 6.50
C VAL A 195 -3.71 -20.14 6.75
N GLN A 196 -3.63 -21.10 5.81
CA GLN A 196 -4.22 -22.43 6.02
C GLN A 196 -3.58 -23.21 7.18
N GLN A 197 -2.32 -22.98 7.49
CA GLN A 197 -1.69 -23.51 8.69
C GLN A 197 -2.30 -22.85 9.94
N LEU A 198 -2.44 -21.54 9.96
CA LEU A 198 -3.05 -20.81 11.09
C LEU A 198 -4.52 -21.21 11.33
N GLN A 199 -5.26 -21.54 10.29
CA GLN A 199 -6.65 -22.05 10.42
C GLN A 199 -6.74 -23.34 11.22
N LYS A 200 -5.69 -24.17 11.20
CA LYS A 200 -5.64 -25.44 11.92
C LYS A 200 -5.32 -25.27 13.41
N GLY A 201 -5.03 -24.05 13.87
CA GLY A 201 -4.78 -23.78 15.28
C GLY A 201 -3.43 -24.27 15.76
N SER A 202 -2.37 -24.05 14.98
CA SER A 202 -0.99 -24.37 15.39
C SER A 202 -0.41 -23.32 16.32
#